data_cc911d86cbc8a096d5f93040688cb8c7
#
_entry.id   cc911d86cbc8a096d5f93040688cb8c7
#
_cell.length_a   1.000
_cell.length_b   1.000
_cell.length_c   1.000
_cell.angle_alpha   90.00
_cell.angle_beta   90.00
_cell.angle_gamma   90.00
#
_symmetry.space_group_name_H-M   'P 1'
#
loop_
_entity.id
_entity.type
_entity.pdbx_description
1 polymer ?
#
loop_
_entity_poly.entity_id
_entity_poly.type
_entity_poly.pdbx_seq_one_letter_code
_entity_poly.pdbx_strand_id
1 'polypeptide(L)'
;MVKIGIIGTGMLGEAVGLHLLDSGYSVSVYNRTKSKTKNLEEKGADVAELPSVVAESSDLIITCVKDADAVKQVLFGQGGVVSGKHDDMTVADMSTINPNAAKEISKKLHDEGIKSIEIPVMGGPNVAIDGKLVLMASGDKESFERFSK
;
A
#
# COMPACT_ATOMS: atom_id res chain seq x y z
N MET A 1 14.47 6.02 8.85
CA MET A 1 13.46 4.95 9.00
C MET A 1 12.47 5.03 7.85
N VAL A 2 12.12 3.91 7.26
CA VAL A 2 11.13 3.84 6.19
C VAL A 2 9.75 4.23 6.71
N LYS A 3 9.08 5.13 6.01
CA LYS A 3 7.70 5.52 6.28
C LYS A 3 6.77 4.76 5.34
N ILE A 4 5.76 4.13 5.88
CA ILE A 4 4.87 3.24 5.14
C ILE A 4 3.46 3.83 5.08
N GLY A 5 2.94 3.93 3.87
CA GLY A 5 1.55 4.27 3.63
C GLY A 5 0.72 3.04 3.31
N ILE A 6 -0.48 2.93 3.86
CA ILE A 6 -1.43 1.85 3.53
C ILE A 6 -2.71 2.48 2.99
N ILE A 7 -3.08 2.07 1.79
CA ILE A 7 -4.32 2.46 1.14
C ILE A 7 -5.23 1.25 1.01
N GLY A 8 -6.31 1.29 1.75
CA GLY A 8 -7.22 0.18 1.94
C GLY A 8 -7.00 -0.53 3.28
N THR A 9 -7.87 -0.23 4.23
CA THR A 9 -7.83 -0.78 5.60
C THR A 9 -9.00 -1.73 5.85
N GLY A 10 -9.28 -2.58 4.89
CA GLY A 10 -10.12 -3.75 5.10
C GLY A 10 -9.42 -4.73 6.04
N MET A 11 -9.95 -5.95 6.20
CA MET A 11 -9.42 -6.91 7.18
C MET A 11 -7.92 -7.19 7.00
N LEU A 12 -7.45 -7.38 5.77
CA LEU A 12 -6.04 -7.66 5.50
C LEU A 12 -5.16 -6.41 5.68
N GLY A 13 -5.55 -5.29 5.09
CA GLY A 13 -4.80 -4.02 5.20
C GLY A 13 -4.69 -3.55 6.65
N GLU A 14 -5.74 -3.70 7.45
CA GLU A 14 -5.71 -3.41 8.88
C GLU A 14 -4.71 -4.30 9.61
N ALA A 15 -4.75 -5.63 9.37
CA ALA A 15 -3.85 -6.57 10.04
C ALA A 15 -2.38 -6.30 9.70
N VAL A 16 -2.07 -6.00 8.43
CA VAL A 16 -0.73 -5.58 7.99
C VAL A 16 -0.30 -4.30 8.71
N GLY A 17 -1.18 -3.29 8.75
CA GLY A 17 -0.89 -2.02 9.42
C GLY A 17 -0.62 -2.18 10.91
N LEU A 18 -1.42 -2.98 11.60
CA LEU A 18 -1.21 -3.26 13.03
C LEU A 18 0.14 -3.94 13.27
N HIS A 19 0.49 -4.93 12.45
CA HIS A 19 1.79 -5.60 12.57
C HIS A 19 2.96 -4.63 12.34
N LEU A 20 2.87 -3.75 11.36
CA LEU A 20 3.90 -2.76 11.07
C LEU A 20 4.06 -1.76 12.24
N LEU A 21 2.96 -1.29 12.81
CA LEU A 21 2.98 -0.42 13.99
C LEU A 21 3.60 -1.11 15.20
N ASP A 22 3.23 -2.36 15.47
CA ASP A 22 3.81 -3.15 16.57
C ASP A 22 5.32 -3.42 16.34
N SER A 23 5.76 -3.44 15.08
CA SER A 23 7.17 -3.56 14.70
C SER A 23 7.94 -2.22 14.73
N GLY A 24 7.29 -1.13 15.12
CA GLY A 24 7.93 0.17 15.29
C GLY A 24 8.01 1.05 14.04
N TYR A 25 7.34 0.68 12.95
CA TYR A 25 7.28 1.52 11.75
C TYR A 25 6.33 2.70 11.91
N SER A 26 6.64 3.81 11.25
CA SER A 26 5.71 4.92 11.06
C SER A 26 4.74 4.57 9.94
N VAL A 27 3.44 4.60 10.23
CA VAL A 27 2.38 4.19 9.29
C VAL A 27 1.37 5.31 9.11
N SER A 28 1.10 5.66 7.85
CA SER A 28 0.02 6.55 7.45
C SER A 28 -1.02 5.76 6.67
N VAL A 29 -2.30 6.01 6.89
CA VAL A 29 -3.37 5.19 6.32
C VAL A 29 -4.46 6.01 5.67
N TYR A 30 -5.07 5.45 4.63
CA TYR A 30 -6.29 5.95 4.03
C TYR A 30 -7.24 4.78 3.76
N ASN A 31 -8.52 5.00 4.02
CA ASN A 31 -9.59 4.13 3.54
C ASN A 31 -10.80 4.97 3.13
N ARG A 32 -11.46 4.58 2.05
CA ARG A 32 -12.67 5.26 1.57
C ARG A 32 -13.74 5.38 2.66
N THR A 33 -13.92 4.32 3.44
CA THR A 33 -14.79 4.32 4.64
C THR A 33 -13.91 4.65 5.86
N LYS A 34 -13.96 5.89 6.33
CA LYS A 34 -13.07 6.40 7.39
C LYS A 34 -13.16 5.59 8.70
N SER A 35 -14.34 5.09 9.05
CA SER A 35 -14.50 4.26 10.26
C SER A 35 -13.64 3.00 10.28
N LYS A 36 -13.19 2.52 9.12
CA LYS A 36 -12.28 1.36 9.01
C LYS A 36 -10.82 1.68 9.30
N THR A 37 -10.47 2.92 9.62
CA THR A 37 -9.11 3.31 10.03
C THR A 37 -8.97 3.41 11.55
N LYS A 38 -10.07 3.31 12.30
CA LYS A 38 -10.11 3.61 13.73
C LYS A 38 -9.12 2.79 14.56
N ASN A 39 -9.05 1.48 14.35
CA ASN A 39 -8.15 0.62 15.13
C ASN A 39 -6.67 0.97 14.87
N LEU A 40 -6.34 1.33 13.63
CA LEU A 40 -5.00 1.77 13.27
C LEU A 40 -4.66 3.13 13.89
N GLU A 41 -5.61 4.07 13.87
CA GLU A 41 -5.47 5.38 14.50
C GLU A 41 -5.22 5.26 16.01
N GLU A 42 -5.99 4.42 16.69
CA GLU A 42 -5.81 4.13 18.12
C GLU A 42 -4.45 3.50 18.46
N LYS A 43 -3.85 2.79 17.49
CA LYS A 43 -2.50 2.21 17.59
C LYS A 43 -1.38 3.21 17.19
N GLY A 44 -1.72 4.40 16.74
CA GLY A 44 -0.76 5.44 16.41
C GLY A 44 -0.49 5.68 14.94
N ALA A 45 -1.32 5.15 14.03
CA ALA A 45 -1.24 5.49 12.62
C ALA A 45 -1.76 6.91 12.35
N ASP A 46 -1.15 7.60 11.43
CA ASP A 46 -1.68 8.86 10.89
C ASP A 46 -2.78 8.57 9.88
N VAL A 47 -3.96 9.15 10.08
CA VAL A 47 -5.10 8.97 9.17
C VAL A 47 -5.21 10.14 8.22
N ALA A 48 -5.13 9.87 6.91
CA ALA A 48 -5.24 10.86 5.86
C ALA A 48 -6.64 10.88 5.21
N GLU A 49 -7.03 12.05 4.72
CA GLU A 49 -8.33 12.23 4.04
C GLU A 49 -8.26 11.84 2.54
N LEU A 50 -7.07 11.75 1.95
CA LEU A 50 -6.86 11.42 0.55
C LEU A 50 -5.65 10.50 0.39
N PRO A 51 -5.64 9.61 -0.63
CA PRO A 51 -4.46 8.80 -0.95
C PRO A 51 -3.20 9.65 -1.25
N SER A 52 -3.37 10.81 -1.87
CA SER A 52 -2.25 11.73 -2.17
C SER A 52 -1.53 12.18 -0.90
N VAL A 53 -2.26 12.43 0.18
CA VAL A 53 -1.67 12.85 1.47
C VAL A 53 -0.84 11.73 2.09
N VAL A 54 -1.31 10.48 1.97
CA VAL A 54 -0.52 9.31 2.36
C VAL A 54 0.78 9.23 1.55
N ALA A 55 0.68 9.45 0.23
CA ALA A 55 1.83 9.39 -0.67
C ALA A 55 2.89 10.43 -0.34
N GLU A 56 2.50 11.68 -0.06
CA GLU A 56 3.42 12.77 0.27
C GLU A 56 4.33 12.47 1.46
N SER A 57 3.88 11.64 2.39
CA SER A 57 4.59 11.34 3.64
C SER A 57 5.21 9.95 3.69
N SER A 58 5.13 9.16 2.62
CA SER A 58 5.52 7.74 2.65
C SER A 58 6.55 7.38 1.60
N ASP A 59 7.51 6.53 1.97
CA ASP A 59 8.51 5.97 1.05
C ASP A 59 7.97 4.75 0.29
N LEU A 60 7.14 3.97 0.97
CA LEU A 60 6.48 2.78 0.44
C LEU A 60 4.97 2.90 0.60
N ILE A 61 4.24 2.80 -0.49
CA ILE A 61 2.77 2.78 -0.49
C ILE A 61 2.30 1.37 -0.75
N ILE A 62 1.58 0.79 0.19
CA ILE A 62 0.94 -0.52 0.05
C ILE A 62 -0.53 -0.30 -0.29
N THR A 63 -0.96 -0.80 -1.45
CA THR A 63 -2.38 -0.81 -1.81
C THR A 63 -2.99 -2.18 -1.52
N CYS A 64 -4.11 -2.20 -0.82
CA CYS A 64 -4.82 -3.41 -0.45
C CYS A 64 -6.34 -3.17 -0.54
N VAL A 65 -6.84 -3.20 -1.77
CA VAL A 65 -8.24 -2.90 -2.09
C VAL A 65 -8.89 -4.05 -2.86
N LYS A 66 -10.19 -3.98 -3.08
CA LYS A 66 -11.00 -5.15 -3.48
C LYS A 66 -10.76 -5.65 -4.92
N ASP A 67 -10.43 -4.78 -5.87
CA ASP A 67 -10.32 -5.11 -7.30
C ASP A 67 -9.44 -4.11 -8.06
N ALA A 68 -9.23 -4.38 -9.35
CA ALA A 68 -8.40 -3.53 -10.22
C ALA A 68 -8.95 -2.12 -10.38
N ASP A 69 -10.27 -1.95 -10.45
CA ASP A 69 -10.88 -0.62 -10.57
C ASP A 69 -10.63 0.21 -9.32
N ALA A 70 -10.72 -0.41 -8.13
CA ALA A 70 -10.37 0.25 -6.88
C ALA A 70 -8.89 0.62 -6.81
N VAL A 71 -7.98 -0.25 -7.28
CA VAL A 71 -6.55 0.07 -7.39
C VAL A 71 -6.33 1.30 -8.29
N LYS A 72 -6.90 1.29 -9.49
CA LYS A 72 -6.80 2.41 -10.43
C LYS A 72 -7.34 3.72 -9.83
N GLN A 73 -8.46 3.65 -9.13
CA GLN A 73 -9.08 4.81 -8.50
C GLN A 73 -8.18 5.45 -7.43
N VAL A 74 -7.61 4.65 -6.54
CA VAL A 74 -6.76 5.17 -5.45
C VAL A 74 -5.39 5.63 -5.94
N LEU A 75 -4.89 5.07 -7.03
CA LEU A 75 -3.61 5.47 -7.61
C LEU A 75 -3.75 6.68 -8.54
N PHE A 76 -4.69 6.63 -9.49
CA PHE A 76 -4.77 7.56 -10.62
C PHE A 76 -5.99 8.49 -10.58
N GLY A 77 -6.96 8.24 -9.71
CA GLY A 77 -8.15 9.08 -9.56
C GLY A 77 -7.84 10.43 -8.97
N GLN A 78 -8.86 11.29 -8.85
CA GLN A 78 -8.72 12.59 -8.23
C GLN A 78 -8.27 12.44 -6.77
N GLY A 79 -7.22 13.15 -6.38
CA GLY A 79 -6.62 13.02 -5.04
C GLY A 79 -5.93 11.67 -4.81
N GLY A 80 -5.62 10.94 -5.88
CA GLY A 80 -4.94 9.65 -5.81
C GLY A 80 -3.44 9.77 -5.51
N VAL A 81 -2.79 8.62 -5.36
CA VAL A 81 -1.36 8.53 -5.01
C VAL A 81 -0.47 9.35 -5.95
N VAL A 82 -0.74 9.30 -7.25
CA VAL A 82 0.06 10.02 -8.25
C VAL A 82 0.10 11.53 -7.98
N SER A 83 -0.98 12.10 -7.46
CA SER A 83 -1.04 13.53 -7.11
C SER A 83 -0.12 13.94 -5.97
N GLY A 84 0.27 13.00 -5.11
CA GLY A 84 1.19 13.22 -3.99
C GLY A 84 2.56 12.59 -4.20
N LYS A 85 2.90 12.20 -5.43
CA LYS A 85 4.16 11.52 -5.72
C LYS A 85 5.38 12.39 -5.45
N HIS A 86 6.44 11.76 -5.04
CA HIS A 86 7.77 12.36 -4.89
C HIS A 86 8.84 11.37 -5.34
N ASP A 87 10.07 11.85 -5.48
CA ASP A 87 11.20 11.02 -5.84
C ASP A 87 11.41 9.93 -4.77
N ASP A 88 11.88 8.76 -5.19
CA ASP A 88 12.16 7.59 -4.34
C ASP A 88 10.93 6.88 -3.73
N MET A 89 9.71 7.29 -4.06
CA MET A 89 8.51 6.58 -3.66
C MET A 89 8.33 5.29 -4.47
N THR A 90 7.90 4.23 -3.81
CA THR A 90 7.52 2.97 -4.45
C THR A 90 6.09 2.59 -4.09
N VAL A 91 5.35 2.10 -5.07
CA VAL A 91 4.02 1.50 -4.85
C VAL A 91 4.13 -0.02 -4.85
N ALA A 92 3.63 -0.65 -3.81
CA ALA A 92 3.53 -2.10 -3.67
C ALA A 92 2.06 -2.52 -3.64
N ASP A 93 1.58 -3.16 -4.70
CA ASP A 93 0.20 -3.60 -4.76
C ASP A 93 0.03 -5.01 -4.19
N MET A 94 -0.71 -5.09 -3.09
CA MET A 94 -1.06 -6.33 -2.40
C MET A 94 -2.45 -6.86 -2.83
N SER A 95 -3.18 -6.10 -3.63
CA SER A 95 -4.52 -6.46 -4.06
C SER A 95 -4.51 -7.66 -4.99
N THR A 96 -5.53 -8.51 -4.90
CA THR A 96 -5.69 -9.66 -5.80
C THR A 96 -6.40 -9.19 -7.07
N ILE A 97 -5.64 -9.03 -8.15
CA ILE A 97 -6.14 -8.58 -9.46
C ILE A 97 -5.59 -9.47 -10.58
N ASN A 98 -6.24 -9.44 -11.76
CA ASN A 98 -5.76 -10.23 -12.87
C ASN A 98 -4.42 -9.69 -13.43
N PRO A 99 -3.60 -10.57 -14.06
CA PRO A 99 -2.27 -10.18 -14.55
C PRO A 99 -2.26 -9.05 -15.58
N ASN A 100 -3.27 -8.98 -16.44
CA ASN A 100 -3.35 -7.92 -17.45
C ASN A 100 -3.60 -6.55 -16.82
N ALA A 101 -4.50 -6.48 -15.85
CA ALA A 101 -4.73 -5.25 -15.09
C ALA A 101 -3.49 -4.83 -14.29
N ALA A 102 -2.79 -5.78 -13.67
CA ALA A 102 -1.54 -5.53 -12.95
C ALA A 102 -0.46 -4.93 -13.86
N LYS A 103 -0.28 -5.47 -15.06
CA LYS A 103 0.66 -4.93 -16.06
C LYS A 103 0.29 -3.52 -16.52
N GLU A 104 -0.99 -3.26 -16.76
CA GLU A 104 -1.48 -1.92 -17.15
C GLU A 104 -1.20 -0.90 -16.04
N ILE A 105 -1.49 -1.24 -14.79
CA ILE A 105 -1.25 -0.38 -13.63
C ILE A 105 0.26 -0.10 -13.46
N SER A 106 1.08 -1.13 -13.53
CA SER A 106 2.54 -1.01 -13.45
C SER A 106 3.10 -0.09 -14.54
N LYS A 107 2.62 -0.24 -15.78
CA LYS A 107 3.02 0.62 -16.89
C LYS A 107 2.63 2.07 -16.65
N LYS A 108 1.41 2.34 -16.20
CA LYS A 108 0.95 3.70 -15.89
C LYS A 108 1.76 4.33 -14.76
N LEU A 109 2.10 3.58 -13.72
CA LEU A 109 2.97 4.07 -12.64
C LEU A 109 4.37 4.41 -13.18
N HIS A 110 4.93 3.53 -14.00
CA HIS A 110 6.23 3.79 -14.65
C HIS A 110 6.20 5.06 -15.52
N ASP A 111 5.15 5.26 -16.31
CA ASP A 111 4.96 6.48 -17.13
C ASP A 111 4.89 7.74 -16.25
N GLU A 112 4.44 7.63 -15.01
CA GLU A 112 4.43 8.70 -14.01
C GLU A 112 5.75 8.84 -13.22
N GLY A 113 6.75 8.04 -13.54
CA GLY A 113 8.05 8.05 -12.85
C GLY A 113 8.04 7.35 -11.49
N ILE A 114 7.04 6.52 -11.22
CA ILE A 114 6.88 5.81 -9.95
C ILE A 114 7.32 4.36 -10.10
N LYS A 115 8.23 3.92 -9.23
CA LYS A 115 8.62 2.51 -9.12
C LYS A 115 7.47 1.69 -8.54
N SER A 116 7.30 0.46 -9.02
CA SER A 116 6.24 -0.42 -8.52
C SER A 116 6.68 -1.86 -8.38
N ILE A 117 6.13 -2.54 -7.38
CA ILE A 117 6.20 -3.97 -7.17
C ILE A 117 4.80 -4.53 -6.93
N GLU A 118 4.60 -5.77 -7.38
CA GLU A 118 3.40 -6.53 -7.06
C GLU A 118 3.75 -7.51 -5.93
N ILE A 119 2.94 -7.53 -4.89
CA ILE A 119 3.16 -8.39 -3.72
C ILE A 119 1.89 -9.16 -3.33
N PRO A 120 1.27 -9.91 -4.26
CA PRO A 120 0.17 -10.75 -3.87
C PRO A 120 0.57 -11.69 -2.74
N VAL A 121 -0.37 -12.00 -1.86
CA VAL A 121 -0.09 -12.71 -0.61
C VAL A 121 -0.78 -14.07 -0.56
N MET A 122 -0.16 -14.99 0.17
CA MET A 122 -0.81 -16.22 0.66
C MET A 122 -0.96 -16.11 2.18
N GLY A 123 -2.20 -16.22 2.63
CA GLY A 123 -2.59 -16.06 4.03
C GLY A 123 -3.67 -15.00 4.22
N GLY A 124 -4.27 -15.00 5.37
CA GLY A 124 -5.34 -14.08 5.73
C GLY A 124 -4.94 -13.10 6.85
N PRO A 125 -5.89 -12.31 7.36
CA PRO A 125 -5.63 -11.32 8.41
C PRO A 125 -4.99 -11.89 9.67
N ASN A 126 -5.39 -13.08 10.10
CA ASN A 126 -4.83 -13.76 11.27
C ASN A 126 -3.35 -14.15 11.09
N VAL A 127 -2.93 -14.42 9.86
CA VAL A 127 -1.51 -14.70 9.53
C VAL A 127 -0.73 -13.39 9.39
N ALA A 128 -1.39 -12.36 8.83
CA ALA A 128 -0.80 -11.03 8.65
C ALA A 128 -0.44 -10.36 9.98
N ILE A 129 -1.31 -10.45 10.98
CA ILE A 129 -1.09 -9.85 12.31
C ILE A 129 0.17 -10.42 12.99
N ASP A 130 0.52 -11.66 12.70
CA ASP A 130 1.71 -12.34 13.21
C ASP A 130 2.96 -12.11 12.33
N GLY A 131 2.84 -11.34 11.24
CA GLY A 131 3.94 -11.13 10.29
C GLY A 131 4.36 -12.36 9.50
N LYS A 132 3.45 -13.32 9.30
CA LYS A 132 3.73 -14.62 8.68
C LYS A 132 3.13 -14.76 7.26
N LEU A 133 2.71 -13.67 6.63
CA LEU A 133 2.26 -13.72 5.24
C LEU A 133 3.41 -14.16 4.33
N VAL A 134 3.09 -15.00 3.36
CA VAL A 134 3.99 -15.29 2.25
C VAL A 134 3.71 -14.29 1.13
N LEU A 135 4.71 -13.51 0.76
CA LEU A 135 4.63 -12.51 -0.30
C LEU A 135 5.27 -13.07 -1.57
N MET A 136 4.58 -12.95 -2.70
CA MET A 136 5.11 -13.32 -4.00
C MET A 136 5.44 -12.03 -4.77
N ALA A 137 6.66 -11.52 -4.59
CA ALA A 137 7.06 -10.23 -5.15
C ALA A 137 7.51 -10.33 -6.61
N SER A 138 7.05 -9.37 -7.43
CA SER A 138 7.54 -9.15 -8.79
C SER A 138 7.56 -7.66 -9.11
N GLY A 139 8.39 -7.24 -10.05
CA GLY A 139 8.47 -5.85 -10.50
C GLY A 139 9.87 -5.24 -10.36
N ASP A 140 9.98 -4.00 -9.89
CA ASP A 140 11.23 -3.27 -9.79
C ASP A 140 12.19 -3.92 -8.77
N LYS A 141 13.34 -4.38 -9.28
CA LYS A 141 14.33 -5.09 -8.47
C LYS A 141 14.93 -4.22 -7.36
N GLU A 142 15.24 -2.98 -7.67
CA GLU A 142 15.84 -2.04 -6.70
C GLU A 142 14.89 -1.79 -5.52
N SER A 143 13.60 -1.56 -5.84
CA SER A 143 12.56 -1.41 -4.82
C SER A 143 12.40 -2.67 -3.97
N PHE A 144 12.42 -3.84 -4.60
CA PHE A 144 12.37 -5.11 -3.86
C PHE A 144 13.55 -5.23 -2.89
N GLU A 145 14.77 -4.99 -3.34
CA GLU A 145 15.96 -5.05 -2.49
C GLU A 145 15.93 -4.04 -1.34
N ARG A 146 15.37 -2.83 -1.59
CA ARG A 146 15.23 -1.78 -0.57
C ARG A 146 14.22 -2.15 0.52
N PHE A 147 13.08 -2.72 0.17
CA PHE A 147 11.96 -2.94 1.09
C PHE A 147 11.80 -4.38 1.58
N SER A 148 12.60 -5.34 1.11
CA SER A 148 12.54 -6.73 1.57
C SER A 148 13.31 -7.00 2.87
N LYS A 149 13.95 -6.00 3.41
CA LYS A 149 14.70 -6.04 4.69
C LYS A 149 13.81 -5.58 5.84
#